data_cbcb273d56365b3c4cdbe8df6937d68e
#
_entry.id   cbcb273d56365b3c4cdbe8df6937d68e
#
_cell.length_a   1.000
_cell.length_b   1.000
_cell.length_c   1.000
_cell.angle_alpha   90.00
_cell.angle_beta   90.00
_cell.angle_gamma   90.00
#
_symmetry.space_group_name_H-M   'P 1'
#
loop_
_entity.id
_entity.type
_entity.pdbx_description
1 polymer ?
#
loop_
_entity_poly.entity_id
_entity_poly.type
_entity_poly.pdbx_seq_one_letter_code
_entity_poly.pdbx_strand_id
1 'polypeptide(L)'
;MSDTPALPTLLVIPTGIGCQQGGYAGDGLPAARLLAAASGCLITHPNVMNGASLYWSDRRIHYVEGWALDRFAAGELALAPVAARRVGLLLDAGIEPEQRARQIQAAEACRATLGLAIGPVVTTEVPLGVGLNLGSSGTSWGTLEHPDALLRAGEQLVAAGATAIAVVARFPEDPESEALAAYRAGSGVDALAGAEAVISHLLVRHLGIPCAHAPALAPLPLDPDLDPRAAAEELGHTFLPCVLVGLSRAPDLVPLGAGFAPGAAATGRLAQPRGYRSSPQSNGAGFLQNGTLLSASDLGAVVAPAGALGGEAVLACAQRGVPVIAVHNPCLLQVSADALGLEVLPAASYAEAAGLVLALREGIDPAVLQRPIPALREMPRRSAP
;
A
#
# COMPACT_ATOMS: atom_id res chain seq x y z
N MET A 1 1.09 -12.89 -26.37
CA MET A 1 0.71 -11.96 -25.32
C MET A 1 -0.59 -11.30 -25.78
N SER A 2 -1.62 -11.29 -24.93
CA SER A 2 -2.94 -10.71 -25.30
C SER A 2 -2.78 -9.21 -25.58
N ASP A 3 -3.36 -8.73 -26.69
CA ASP A 3 -3.40 -7.32 -27.07
C ASP A 3 -4.40 -6.51 -26.20
N THR A 4 -5.03 -7.18 -25.21
CA THR A 4 -6.03 -6.54 -24.35
C THR A 4 -5.34 -5.53 -23.42
N PRO A 5 -5.86 -4.30 -23.32
CA PRO A 5 -5.32 -3.27 -22.45
C PRO A 5 -5.29 -3.71 -20.98
N ALA A 6 -4.39 -3.14 -20.20
CA ALA A 6 -4.41 -3.32 -18.76
C ALA A 6 -5.70 -2.75 -18.17
N LEU A 7 -6.24 -3.39 -17.12
CA LEU A 7 -7.34 -2.92 -16.30
C LEU A 7 -6.77 -2.48 -14.95
N PRO A 8 -6.44 -1.19 -14.73
CA PRO A 8 -5.91 -0.75 -13.45
C PRO A 8 -6.81 -1.22 -12.30
N THR A 9 -6.24 -2.00 -11.40
CA THR A 9 -6.97 -2.63 -10.29
C THR A 9 -6.36 -2.22 -8.97
N LEU A 10 -7.19 -1.83 -8.01
CA LEU A 10 -6.79 -1.49 -6.67
C LEU A 10 -6.90 -2.71 -5.76
N LEU A 11 -5.85 -3.06 -5.03
CA LEU A 11 -5.89 -4.07 -3.97
C LEU A 11 -5.70 -3.39 -2.61
N VAL A 12 -6.68 -3.53 -1.73
CA VAL A 12 -6.65 -3.03 -0.36
C VAL A 12 -6.80 -4.19 0.61
N ILE A 13 -5.76 -4.46 1.40
CA ILE A 13 -5.83 -5.38 2.55
C ILE A 13 -5.41 -4.55 3.77
N PRO A 14 -6.36 -4.03 4.55
CA PRO A 14 -6.05 -3.11 5.63
C PRO A 14 -5.10 -3.71 6.67
N THR A 15 -4.16 -2.91 7.16
CA THR A 15 -3.23 -3.29 8.21
C THR A 15 -3.86 -3.20 9.59
N GLY A 16 -3.33 -3.92 10.57
CA GLY A 16 -3.76 -3.81 11.97
C GLY A 16 -5.15 -4.38 12.30
N ILE A 17 -5.73 -5.18 11.41
CA ILE A 17 -7.05 -5.81 11.57
C ILE A 17 -7.04 -7.33 11.48
N GLY A 18 -5.87 -7.96 11.45
CA GLY A 18 -5.70 -9.40 11.51
C GLY A 18 -6.30 -10.17 10.33
N CYS A 19 -6.15 -9.69 9.09
CA CYS A 19 -6.55 -10.47 7.92
C CYS A 19 -5.78 -11.77 7.81
N GLN A 20 -6.47 -12.86 7.44
CA GLN A 20 -5.84 -14.17 7.24
C GLN A 20 -4.78 -14.17 6.14
N GLN A 21 -4.99 -13.38 5.07
CA GLN A 21 -4.00 -13.09 4.03
C GLN A 21 -3.75 -11.59 4.00
N GLY A 22 -2.51 -11.16 4.07
CA GLY A 22 -2.12 -9.76 4.14
C GLY A 22 -2.24 -9.15 5.53
N GLY A 23 -2.44 -9.96 6.57
CA GLY A 23 -2.40 -9.53 7.98
C GLY A 23 -0.99 -9.42 8.54
N TYR A 24 -0.02 -10.01 7.86
CA TYR A 24 1.42 -9.95 8.12
C TYR A 24 2.10 -9.20 6.98
N ALA A 25 3.21 -8.54 7.25
CA ALA A 25 3.89 -7.80 6.19
C ALA A 25 4.35 -8.74 5.07
N GLY A 26 3.83 -8.49 3.86
CA GLY A 26 4.20 -9.22 2.65
C GLY A 26 3.49 -10.55 2.41
N ASP A 27 2.70 -11.09 3.32
CA ASP A 27 1.97 -12.34 3.06
C ASP A 27 0.79 -12.16 2.08
N GLY A 28 0.45 -10.93 1.76
CA GLY A 28 -0.44 -10.59 0.64
C GLY A 28 0.21 -10.61 -0.74
N LEU A 29 1.55 -10.73 -0.84
CA LEU A 29 2.25 -10.65 -2.12
C LEU A 29 1.85 -11.74 -3.13
N PRO A 30 1.58 -13.01 -2.77
CA PRO A 30 1.09 -14.01 -3.73
C PRO A 30 -0.23 -13.58 -4.39
N ALA A 31 -1.17 -13.01 -3.62
CA ALA A 31 -2.42 -12.46 -4.13
C ALA A 31 -2.17 -11.25 -5.05
N ALA A 32 -1.29 -10.33 -4.64
CA ALA A 32 -0.91 -9.16 -5.46
C ALA A 32 -0.29 -9.58 -6.79
N ARG A 33 0.61 -10.56 -6.81
CA ARG A 33 1.20 -11.10 -8.04
C ARG A 33 0.17 -11.68 -8.99
N LEU A 34 -0.79 -12.44 -8.43
CA LEU A 34 -1.85 -13.05 -9.23
C LEU A 34 -2.79 -11.99 -9.83
N LEU A 35 -3.20 -11.01 -9.01
CA LEU A 35 -4.02 -9.88 -9.47
C LEU A 35 -3.28 -8.99 -10.48
N ALA A 36 -1.98 -8.76 -10.29
CA ALA A 36 -1.16 -8.03 -11.27
C ALA A 36 -1.05 -8.77 -12.61
N ALA A 37 -1.01 -10.10 -12.57
CA ALA A 37 -1.01 -10.92 -13.80
C ALA A 37 -2.38 -10.82 -14.52
N ALA A 38 -3.48 -10.86 -13.78
CA ALA A 38 -4.83 -10.75 -14.32
C ALA A 38 -5.15 -9.36 -14.85
N SER A 39 -4.82 -8.32 -14.09
CA SER A 39 -5.15 -6.93 -14.43
C SER A 39 -4.20 -6.29 -15.45
N GLY A 40 -2.92 -6.66 -15.41
CA GLY A 40 -1.84 -5.98 -16.13
C GLY A 40 -1.34 -4.69 -15.45
N CYS A 41 -2.08 -4.16 -14.45
CA CYS A 41 -1.71 -2.97 -13.66
C CYS A 41 -2.38 -3.06 -12.28
N LEU A 42 -1.60 -3.26 -11.25
CA LEU A 42 -2.06 -3.31 -9.86
C LEU A 42 -1.55 -2.13 -9.07
N ILE A 43 -2.41 -1.53 -8.26
CA ILE A 43 -2.07 -0.47 -7.32
C ILE A 43 -2.34 -1.04 -5.92
N THR A 44 -1.34 -0.99 -5.04
CA THR A 44 -1.49 -1.51 -3.67
C THR A 44 -0.54 -0.81 -2.69
N HIS A 45 -0.71 -1.06 -1.41
CA HIS A 45 -0.03 -0.37 -0.33
C HIS A 45 1.10 -1.20 0.31
N PRO A 46 1.98 -0.56 1.11
CA PRO A 46 3.17 -1.18 1.71
C PRO A 46 2.93 -2.49 2.43
N ASN A 47 1.87 -2.60 3.26
CA ASN A 47 1.61 -3.80 4.04
C ASN A 47 1.45 -5.08 3.19
N VAL A 48 0.88 -4.96 1.99
CA VAL A 48 0.76 -6.10 1.06
C VAL A 48 2.12 -6.55 0.53
N MET A 49 3.08 -5.62 0.40
CA MET A 49 4.34 -5.80 -0.31
C MET A 49 5.55 -5.96 0.61
N ASN A 50 5.55 -5.30 1.78
CA ASN A 50 6.67 -5.33 2.72
C ASN A 50 6.91 -6.74 3.25
N GLY A 51 8.16 -7.03 3.62
CA GLY A 51 8.57 -8.38 4.03
C GLY A 51 8.90 -9.31 2.85
N ALA A 52 8.32 -9.10 1.67
CA ALA A 52 8.49 -9.96 0.50
C ALA A 52 8.95 -9.23 -0.78
N SER A 53 8.77 -7.90 -0.89
CA SER A 53 9.13 -7.15 -2.10
C SER A 53 10.62 -7.16 -2.42
N LEU A 54 11.49 -7.44 -1.46
CA LEU A 54 12.91 -7.66 -1.68
C LEU A 54 13.16 -8.84 -2.63
N TYR A 55 12.38 -9.89 -2.49
CA TYR A 55 12.54 -11.14 -3.26
C TYR A 55 11.76 -11.14 -4.56
N TRP A 56 10.80 -10.22 -4.69
CA TRP A 56 9.94 -10.17 -5.85
C TRP A 56 9.61 -8.73 -6.25
N SER A 57 10.05 -8.35 -7.43
CA SER A 57 9.77 -7.06 -8.02
C SER A 57 9.02 -7.23 -9.34
N ASP A 58 7.79 -6.71 -9.39
CA ASP A 58 6.93 -6.72 -10.57
C ASP A 58 6.60 -5.29 -10.99
N ARG A 59 6.91 -4.94 -12.25
CA ARG A 59 6.65 -3.59 -12.78
C ARG A 59 5.19 -3.27 -12.96
N ARG A 60 4.32 -4.26 -12.92
CA ARG A 60 2.87 -4.09 -12.99
C ARG A 60 2.27 -3.66 -11.65
N ILE A 61 3.04 -3.72 -10.55
CA ILE A 61 2.59 -3.37 -9.21
C ILE A 61 3.14 -1.99 -8.85
N HIS A 62 2.22 -1.06 -8.58
CA HIS A 62 2.51 0.28 -8.09
C HIS A 62 2.41 0.32 -6.56
N TYR A 63 3.51 0.66 -5.91
CA TYR A 63 3.64 0.74 -4.46
C TYR A 63 3.21 2.14 -4.00
N VAL A 64 2.03 2.24 -3.37
CA VAL A 64 1.40 3.51 -2.98
C VAL A 64 1.04 3.46 -1.51
N GLU A 65 1.54 4.40 -0.73
CA GLU A 65 1.25 4.52 0.69
C GLU A 65 -0.26 4.74 0.94
N GLY A 66 -0.78 4.27 2.10
CA GLY A 66 -2.22 4.16 2.37
C GLY A 66 -2.99 5.48 2.24
N TRP A 67 -2.49 6.58 2.81
CA TRP A 67 -3.14 7.89 2.67
C TRP A 67 -3.18 8.36 1.20
N ALA A 68 -2.07 8.20 0.48
CA ALA A 68 -2.01 8.55 -0.93
C ALA A 68 -2.94 7.67 -1.78
N LEU A 69 -3.09 6.40 -1.41
CA LEU A 69 -4.00 5.47 -2.05
C LEU A 69 -5.47 5.86 -1.86
N ASP A 70 -5.85 6.32 -0.66
CA ASP A 70 -7.18 6.86 -0.38
C ASP A 70 -7.44 8.12 -1.21
N ARG A 71 -6.49 9.07 -1.26
CA ARG A 71 -6.62 10.31 -2.08
C ARG A 71 -6.65 10.00 -3.57
N PHE A 72 -5.91 9.00 -4.03
CA PHE A 72 -5.98 8.52 -5.41
C PHE A 72 -7.37 7.97 -5.73
N ALA A 73 -7.92 7.08 -4.91
CA ALA A 73 -9.25 6.50 -5.10
C ALA A 73 -10.35 7.57 -5.06
N ALA A 74 -10.20 8.58 -4.19
CA ALA A 74 -11.09 9.75 -4.14
C ALA A 74 -10.96 10.66 -5.37
N GLY A 75 -9.91 10.49 -6.21
CA GLY A 75 -9.66 11.33 -7.37
C GLY A 75 -9.06 12.70 -7.04
N GLU A 76 -8.44 12.83 -5.89
CA GLU A 76 -7.72 14.03 -5.48
C GLU A 76 -6.25 14.00 -5.90
N LEU A 77 -5.72 12.80 -6.12
CA LEU A 77 -4.38 12.54 -6.65
C LEU A 77 -4.46 11.68 -7.91
N ALA A 78 -3.47 11.86 -8.77
CA ALA A 78 -3.12 10.90 -9.81
C ALA A 78 -1.72 10.35 -9.54
N LEU A 79 -1.40 9.21 -10.15
CA LEU A 79 -0.13 8.54 -10.02
C LEU A 79 0.64 8.64 -11.33
N ALA A 80 1.87 9.19 -11.28
CA ALA A 80 2.77 9.19 -12.43
C ALA A 80 3.87 8.12 -12.22
N PRO A 81 3.83 6.99 -12.95
CA PRO A 81 4.85 5.95 -12.84
C PRO A 81 6.25 6.49 -13.16
N VAL A 82 7.24 6.08 -12.39
CA VAL A 82 8.64 6.47 -12.55
C VAL A 82 9.55 5.25 -12.71
N ALA A 83 10.68 5.42 -13.38
CA ALA A 83 11.64 4.35 -13.59
C ALA A 83 12.52 4.10 -12.36
N ALA A 84 12.86 5.15 -11.62
CA ALA A 84 13.71 5.09 -10.44
C ALA A 84 13.51 6.33 -9.55
N ARG A 85 13.84 6.17 -8.25
CA ARG A 85 13.82 7.24 -7.25
C ARG A 85 15.13 7.29 -6.48
N ARG A 86 15.43 8.48 -5.95
CA ARG A 86 16.43 8.65 -4.91
C ARG A 86 15.72 8.57 -3.54
N VAL A 87 15.92 7.46 -2.84
CA VAL A 87 15.26 7.20 -1.56
C VAL A 87 16.11 7.78 -0.43
N GLY A 88 15.62 8.82 0.25
CA GLY A 88 16.21 9.33 1.48
C GLY A 88 15.97 8.36 2.65
N LEU A 89 16.94 8.21 3.55
CA LEU A 89 16.81 7.39 4.75
C LEU A 89 16.64 8.30 5.98
N LEU A 90 15.49 8.21 6.62
CA LEU A 90 15.18 8.90 7.87
C LEU A 90 15.31 7.93 9.03
N LEU A 91 16.16 8.23 10.00
CA LEU A 91 16.38 7.41 11.19
C LEU A 91 15.85 8.13 12.43
N ASP A 92 15.11 7.43 13.26
CA ASP A 92 14.68 7.91 14.56
C ASP A 92 15.89 8.01 15.51
N ALA A 93 16.01 9.14 16.23
CA ALA A 93 17.05 9.35 17.25
C ALA A 93 16.94 8.37 18.42
N GLY A 94 15.79 7.74 18.60
CA GLY A 94 15.57 6.72 19.64
C GLY A 94 16.21 5.37 19.32
N ILE A 95 16.72 5.15 18.11
CA ILE A 95 17.34 3.88 17.72
C ILE A 95 18.72 3.74 18.36
N GLU A 96 18.96 2.61 19.02
CA GLU A 96 20.23 2.28 19.63
C GLU A 96 21.37 2.22 18.60
N PRO A 97 22.63 2.57 18.99
CA PRO A 97 23.74 2.67 18.04
C PRO A 97 23.99 1.42 17.20
N GLU A 98 23.85 0.24 17.77
CA GLU A 98 24.04 -1.02 17.04
C GLU A 98 22.92 -1.23 16.00
N GLN A 99 21.66 -1.03 16.39
CA GLN A 99 20.54 -1.16 15.46
C GLN A 99 20.62 -0.11 14.35
N ARG A 100 21.00 1.12 14.71
CA ARG A 100 21.23 2.18 13.71
C ARG A 100 22.30 1.78 12.69
N ALA A 101 23.44 1.22 13.14
CA ALA A 101 24.47 0.72 12.25
C ALA A 101 23.96 -0.39 11.31
N ARG A 102 23.15 -1.31 11.82
CA ARG A 102 22.52 -2.38 11.02
C ARG A 102 21.62 -1.81 9.93
N GLN A 103 20.80 -0.81 10.24
CA GLN A 103 19.93 -0.18 9.24
C GLN A 103 20.73 0.52 8.13
N ILE A 104 21.81 1.21 8.50
CA ILE A 104 22.72 1.85 7.51
C ILE A 104 23.36 0.77 6.64
N GLN A 105 23.88 -0.30 7.22
CA GLN A 105 24.50 -1.41 6.48
C GLN A 105 23.51 -2.11 5.55
N ALA A 106 22.25 -2.30 5.99
CA ALA A 106 21.19 -2.85 5.15
C ALA A 106 20.90 -1.95 3.94
N ALA A 107 20.85 -0.63 4.13
CA ALA A 107 20.68 0.33 3.05
C ALA A 107 21.89 0.34 2.09
N GLU A 108 23.11 0.25 2.61
CA GLU A 108 24.34 0.13 1.80
C GLU A 108 24.38 -1.18 1.01
N ALA A 109 23.93 -2.28 1.60
CA ALA A 109 23.78 -3.56 0.91
C ALA A 109 22.80 -3.44 -0.26
N CYS A 110 21.64 -2.79 -0.08
CA CYS A 110 20.70 -2.53 -1.17
C CYS A 110 21.29 -1.65 -2.28
N ARG A 111 22.13 -0.66 -1.94
CA ARG A 111 22.87 0.12 -2.94
C ARG A 111 23.83 -0.76 -3.73
N ALA A 112 24.61 -1.58 -3.04
CA ALA A 112 25.68 -2.37 -3.65
C ALA A 112 25.13 -3.54 -4.49
N THR A 113 24.06 -4.20 -4.04
CA THR A 113 23.57 -5.45 -4.65
C THR A 113 22.37 -5.25 -5.59
N LEU A 114 21.53 -4.26 -5.32
CA LEU A 114 20.33 -3.98 -6.11
C LEU A 114 20.49 -2.72 -6.99
N GLY A 115 21.57 -1.95 -6.81
CA GLY A 115 21.81 -0.72 -7.57
C GLY A 115 20.83 0.41 -7.23
N LEU A 116 20.22 0.40 -6.04
CA LEU A 116 19.25 1.43 -5.65
C LEU A 116 19.95 2.75 -5.31
N ALA A 117 19.36 3.87 -5.75
CA ALA A 117 19.82 5.20 -5.37
C ALA A 117 19.26 5.54 -3.97
N ILE A 118 20.04 5.29 -2.91
CA ILE A 118 19.68 5.55 -1.52
C ILE A 118 20.56 6.64 -0.94
N GLY A 119 19.97 7.51 -0.14
CA GLY A 119 20.60 8.65 0.51
C GLY A 119 20.04 9.97 -0.01
N PRO A 120 20.21 11.06 0.76
CA PRO A 120 20.96 11.19 2.00
C PRO A 120 20.35 10.47 3.20
N VAL A 121 21.05 10.47 4.33
CA VAL A 121 20.59 9.95 5.63
C VAL A 121 20.42 11.12 6.59
N VAL A 122 19.28 11.21 7.25
CA VAL A 122 18.98 12.20 8.31
C VAL A 122 18.50 11.45 9.55
N THR A 123 18.96 11.89 10.72
CA THR A 123 18.43 11.41 12.00
C THR A 123 17.55 12.51 12.60
N THR A 124 16.43 12.14 13.21
CA THR A 124 15.56 13.12 13.91
C THR A 124 16.30 13.79 15.06
N GLU A 125 15.89 15.01 15.43
CA GLU A 125 16.53 15.80 16.50
C GLU A 125 16.33 15.18 17.87
N VAL A 126 15.17 14.53 18.06
CA VAL A 126 14.75 13.84 19.30
C VAL A 126 14.10 12.50 18.91
N PRO A 127 14.03 11.54 19.85
CA PRO A 127 13.26 10.30 19.63
C PRO A 127 11.82 10.61 19.23
N LEU A 128 11.26 9.83 18.31
CA LEU A 128 9.88 10.01 17.86
C LEU A 128 8.85 9.65 18.93
N GLY A 129 9.20 8.80 19.89
CA GLY A 129 8.31 8.37 20.97
C GLY A 129 7.07 7.65 20.44
N VAL A 130 7.29 6.51 19.77
CA VAL A 130 6.19 5.70 19.21
C VAL A 130 5.42 5.03 20.35
N GLY A 131 4.11 5.25 20.39
CA GLY A 131 3.19 4.55 21.30
C GLY A 131 2.33 3.54 20.55
N LEU A 132 2.18 2.33 21.13
CA LEU A 132 1.36 1.25 20.59
C LEU A 132 0.10 1.08 21.43
N ASN A 133 -1.04 0.88 20.79
CA ASN A 133 -2.32 0.69 21.43
C ASN A 133 -3.15 -0.34 20.66
N LEU A 134 -3.97 -1.08 21.40
CA LEU A 134 -5.02 -1.94 20.84
C LEU A 134 -6.38 -1.35 21.21
N GLY A 135 -7.23 -1.20 20.22
CA GLY A 135 -8.62 -0.80 20.41
C GLY A 135 -9.45 -1.91 21.08
N SER A 136 -10.64 -1.61 21.54
CA SER A 136 -11.58 -2.58 22.12
C SER A 136 -12.00 -3.68 21.13
N SER A 137 -11.86 -3.43 19.83
CA SER A 137 -12.07 -4.42 18.76
C SER A 137 -10.87 -5.33 18.51
N GLY A 138 -9.73 -5.10 19.20
CA GLY A 138 -8.46 -5.79 18.93
C GLY A 138 -7.64 -5.22 17.77
N THR A 139 -8.13 -4.15 17.11
CA THR A 139 -7.39 -3.47 16.04
C THR A 139 -6.25 -2.64 16.61
N SER A 140 -5.09 -2.59 15.92
CA SER A 140 -3.96 -1.78 16.35
C SER A 140 -4.10 -0.31 15.93
N TRP A 141 -3.63 0.61 16.76
CA TRP A 141 -3.45 2.02 16.46
C TRP A 141 -2.26 2.57 17.24
N GLY A 142 -1.72 3.69 16.81
CA GLY A 142 -0.51 4.23 17.44
C GLY A 142 -0.47 5.75 17.51
N THR A 143 0.51 6.24 18.28
CA THR A 143 0.77 7.67 18.49
C THR A 143 2.25 7.97 18.33
N LEU A 144 2.57 9.24 18.13
CA LEU A 144 3.93 9.78 18.18
C LEU A 144 3.98 10.93 19.19
N GLU A 145 5.02 10.98 20.03
CA GLU A 145 5.24 12.09 20.95
C GLU A 145 5.79 13.33 20.22
N HIS A 146 6.66 13.12 19.23
CA HIS A 146 7.34 14.18 18.50
C HIS A 146 7.12 14.10 16.97
N PRO A 147 5.87 14.24 16.48
CA PRO A 147 5.57 14.15 15.05
C PRO A 147 6.22 15.28 14.25
N ASP A 148 6.44 16.43 14.83
CA ASP A 148 7.09 17.58 14.21
C ASP A 148 8.58 17.35 13.93
N ALA A 149 9.28 16.56 14.76
CA ALA A 149 10.66 16.13 14.49
C ALA A 149 10.74 15.22 13.26
N LEU A 150 9.76 14.32 13.09
CA LEU A 150 9.61 13.49 11.89
C LEU A 150 9.46 14.36 10.63
N LEU A 151 8.58 15.36 10.68
CA LEU A 151 8.31 16.23 9.53
C LEU A 151 9.52 17.07 9.15
N ARG A 152 10.22 17.70 10.13
CA ARG A 152 11.45 18.47 9.86
C ARG A 152 12.57 17.62 9.26
N ALA A 153 12.76 16.40 9.74
CA ALA A 153 13.74 15.47 9.17
C ALA A 153 13.39 15.09 7.73
N GLY A 154 12.10 14.90 7.45
CA GLY A 154 11.59 14.69 6.09
C GLY A 154 11.87 15.88 5.16
N GLU A 155 11.61 17.11 5.62
CA GLU A 155 11.91 18.34 4.87
C GLU A 155 13.41 18.47 4.54
N GLN A 156 14.28 18.14 5.49
CA GLN A 156 15.74 18.13 5.25
C GLN A 156 16.13 17.14 4.15
N LEU A 157 15.53 15.94 4.13
CA LEU A 157 15.79 14.96 3.08
C LEU A 157 15.32 15.43 1.70
N VAL A 158 14.13 16.04 1.63
CA VAL A 158 13.61 16.63 0.38
C VAL A 158 14.52 17.77 -0.10
N ALA A 159 14.93 18.67 0.78
CA ALA A 159 15.88 19.75 0.46
C ALA A 159 17.22 19.22 -0.06
N ALA A 160 17.67 18.05 0.44
CA ALA A 160 18.88 17.38 0.00
C ALA A 160 18.68 16.49 -1.27
N GLY A 161 17.48 16.53 -1.87
CA GLY A 161 17.19 15.92 -3.18
C GLY A 161 16.60 14.50 -3.12
N ALA A 162 16.12 14.03 -1.97
CA ALA A 162 15.33 12.81 -1.90
C ALA A 162 14.01 12.98 -2.64
N THR A 163 13.58 11.95 -3.37
CA THR A 163 12.30 11.92 -4.10
C THR A 163 11.33 10.88 -3.55
N ALA A 164 11.76 10.11 -2.56
CA ALA A 164 10.98 9.25 -1.70
C ALA A 164 11.71 9.12 -0.35
N ILE A 165 11.03 8.74 0.72
CA ILE A 165 11.63 8.63 2.05
C ILE A 165 11.28 7.28 2.68
N ALA A 166 12.31 6.52 3.06
CA ALA A 166 12.20 5.38 3.94
C ALA A 166 12.46 5.84 5.39
N VAL A 167 11.53 5.59 6.28
CA VAL A 167 11.65 5.89 7.72
C VAL A 167 11.98 4.62 8.46
N VAL A 168 12.94 4.68 9.36
CA VAL A 168 13.17 3.65 10.36
C VAL A 168 12.88 4.25 11.72
N ALA A 169 11.88 3.75 12.42
CA ALA A 169 11.47 4.22 13.73
C ALA A 169 11.75 3.18 14.82
N ARG A 170 12.04 3.66 16.03
CA ARG A 170 12.17 2.82 17.20
C ARG A 170 10.79 2.55 17.80
N PHE A 171 10.42 1.29 17.87
CA PHE A 171 9.15 0.86 18.47
C PHE A 171 9.39 0.32 19.88
N PRO A 172 8.42 0.46 20.81
CA PRO A 172 8.48 -0.24 22.08
C PRO A 172 8.45 -1.75 21.82
N GLU A 173 9.27 -2.48 22.57
CA GLU A 173 9.37 -3.93 22.49
C GLU A 173 8.90 -4.56 23.80
N ASP A 174 8.02 -5.55 23.69
CA ASP A 174 7.63 -6.44 24.77
C ASP A 174 7.70 -7.89 24.25
N PRO A 175 8.89 -8.53 24.37
CA PRO A 175 9.10 -9.89 23.89
C PRO A 175 8.22 -10.94 24.57
N GLU A 176 7.66 -10.63 25.74
CA GLU A 176 6.82 -11.54 26.53
C GLU A 176 5.32 -11.26 26.33
N SER A 177 4.95 -10.30 25.47
CA SER A 177 3.54 -9.96 25.24
C SER A 177 2.76 -11.11 24.60
N GLU A 178 1.53 -11.31 25.05
CA GLU A 178 0.60 -12.28 24.45
C GLU A 178 0.32 -11.95 22.98
N ALA A 179 0.30 -10.67 22.61
CA ALA A 179 0.08 -10.22 21.25
C ALA A 179 1.19 -10.68 20.31
N LEU A 180 2.47 -10.55 20.73
CA LEU A 180 3.61 -11.03 19.96
C LEU A 180 3.62 -12.56 19.87
N ALA A 181 3.32 -13.27 20.98
CA ALA A 181 3.23 -14.72 20.98
C ALA A 181 2.14 -15.22 20.01
N ALA A 182 0.96 -14.61 20.02
CA ALA A 182 -0.11 -14.92 19.06
C ALA A 182 0.31 -14.63 17.60
N TYR A 183 0.97 -13.50 17.36
CA TYR A 183 1.48 -13.13 16.03
C TYR A 183 2.49 -14.18 15.53
N ARG A 184 3.47 -14.57 16.35
CA ARG A 184 4.46 -15.60 16.03
C ARG A 184 3.85 -16.97 15.76
N ALA A 185 2.73 -17.28 16.42
CA ALA A 185 1.94 -18.50 16.20
C ALA A 185 0.95 -18.41 15.01
N GLY A 186 1.02 -17.39 14.17
CA GLY A 186 0.18 -17.24 12.96
C GLY A 186 -1.24 -16.75 13.24
N SER A 187 -1.50 -16.18 14.43
CA SER A 187 -2.80 -15.64 14.83
C SER A 187 -2.68 -14.21 15.37
N GLY A 188 -3.81 -13.55 15.59
CA GLY A 188 -3.80 -12.21 16.15
C GLY A 188 -3.56 -11.09 15.13
N VAL A 189 -3.11 -9.94 15.63
CA VAL A 189 -2.95 -8.69 14.87
C VAL A 189 -1.53 -8.20 15.02
N ASP A 190 -0.97 -7.68 13.95
CA ASP A 190 0.27 -6.92 14.01
C ASP A 190 0.06 -5.66 14.88
N ALA A 191 0.64 -5.66 16.06
CA ALA A 191 0.50 -4.56 17.02
C ALA A 191 1.20 -3.27 16.55
N LEU A 192 2.19 -3.36 15.67
CA LEU A 192 2.96 -2.22 15.16
C LEU A 192 2.20 -1.47 14.07
N ALA A 193 1.36 -2.17 13.31
CA ALA A 193 0.79 -1.70 12.05
C ALA A 193 0.06 -0.35 12.14
N GLY A 194 -0.65 -0.10 13.24
CA GLY A 194 -1.36 1.17 13.44
C GLY A 194 -0.43 2.36 13.62
N ALA A 195 0.67 2.21 14.38
CA ALA A 195 1.66 3.26 14.55
C ALA A 195 2.51 3.48 13.29
N GLU A 196 2.84 2.39 12.63
CA GLU A 196 3.52 2.40 11.35
C GLU A 196 2.76 3.20 10.31
N ALA A 197 1.44 3.00 10.20
CA ALA A 197 0.58 3.76 9.30
C ALA A 197 0.61 5.26 9.60
N VAL A 198 0.55 5.66 10.88
CA VAL A 198 0.61 7.09 11.28
C VAL A 198 1.90 7.75 10.81
N ILE A 199 3.05 7.09 10.96
CA ILE A 199 4.36 7.61 10.52
C ILE A 199 4.36 7.94 9.02
N SER A 200 3.93 6.99 8.20
CA SER A 200 3.90 7.17 6.75
C SER A 200 2.88 8.22 6.31
N HIS A 201 1.67 8.16 6.86
CA HIS A 201 0.58 9.08 6.52
C HIS A 201 0.95 10.54 6.78
N LEU A 202 1.58 10.83 7.93
CA LEU A 202 2.02 12.18 8.29
C LEU A 202 3.02 12.71 7.25
N LEU A 203 4.04 11.92 6.89
CA LEU A 203 5.06 12.33 5.93
C LEU A 203 4.50 12.50 4.52
N VAL A 204 3.74 11.54 4.02
CA VAL A 204 3.17 11.61 2.67
C VAL A 204 2.24 12.82 2.55
N ARG A 205 1.37 13.04 3.55
CA ARG A 205 0.47 14.18 3.58
C ARG A 205 1.21 15.52 3.63
N HIS A 206 2.30 15.59 4.39
CA HIS A 206 3.07 16.83 4.58
C HIS A 206 3.97 17.14 3.38
N LEU A 207 4.67 16.13 2.85
CA LEU A 207 5.70 16.31 1.84
C LEU A 207 5.20 16.16 0.39
N GLY A 208 4.09 15.46 0.17
CA GLY A 208 3.57 15.17 -1.16
C GLY A 208 4.44 14.23 -1.99
N ILE A 209 5.31 13.44 -1.36
CA ILE A 209 6.15 12.44 -2.01
C ILE A 209 5.92 11.06 -1.39
N PRO A 210 6.24 9.95 -2.08
CA PRO A 210 6.13 8.62 -1.53
C PRO A 210 7.00 8.43 -0.29
N CYS A 211 6.39 7.97 0.80
CA CYS A 211 7.08 7.59 2.04
C CYS A 211 6.58 6.23 2.50
N ALA A 212 7.44 5.47 3.16
CA ALA A 212 7.07 4.24 3.85
C ALA A 212 8.01 4.03 5.04
N HIS A 213 7.63 3.12 5.92
CA HIS A 213 8.30 2.90 7.21
C HIS A 213 8.82 1.48 7.31
N ALA A 214 9.79 1.30 8.21
CA ALA A 214 10.28 0.04 8.71
C ALA A 214 10.54 0.17 10.22
N PRO A 215 10.28 -0.88 11.03
CA PRO A 215 10.61 -0.86 12.44
C PRO A 215 12.12 -1.12 12.64
N ALA A 216 12.70 -0.47 13.66
CA ALA A 216 13.97 -0.87 14.24
C ALA A 216 13.67 -1.74 15.46
N LEU A 217 13.85 -3.04 15.33
CA LEU A 217 13.59 -4.04 16.37
C LEU A 217 14.85 -4.86 16.65
N ALA A 218 15.00 -5.31 17.89
CA ALA A 218 16.00 -6.30 18.24
C ALA A 218 15.63 -7.67 17.67
N PRO A 219 16.61 -8.52 17.29
CA PRO A 219 16.32 -9.89 16.88
C PRO A 219 15.67 -10.66 18.02
N LEU A 220 14.57 -11.35 17.72
CA LEU A 220 13.93 -12.25 18.67
C LEU A 220 14.67 -13.59 18.76
N PRO A 221 14.55 -14.31 19.89
CA PRO A 221 15.05 -15.67 20.00
C PRO A 221 14.42 -16.59 18.94
N LEU A 222 15.19 -17.54 18.43
CA LEU A 222 14.68 -18.56 17.51
C LEU A 222 13.54 -19.34 18.16
N ASP A 223 12.48 -19.51 17.39
CA ASP A 223 11.31 -20.29 17.76
C ASP A 223 11.14 -21.42 16.74
N PRO A 224 11.26 -22.70 17.13
CA PRO A 224 11.09 -23.82 16.20
C PRO A 224 9.67 -23.95 15.67
N ASP A 225 8.68 -23.40 16.37
CA ASP A 225 7.25 -23.43 16.02
C ASP A 225 6.76 -22.14 15.38
N LEU A 226 7.67 -21.25 14.96
CA LEU A 226 7.35 -19.98 14.31
C LEU A 226 6.50 -20.20 13.06
N ASP A 227 5.35 -19.54 12.99
CA ASP A 227 4.49 -19.60 11.81
C ASP A 227 5.22 -19.09 10.57
N PRO A 228 5.12 -19.77 9.42
CA PRO A 228 5.77 -19.33 8.17
C PRO A 228 5.44 -17.91 7.73
N ARG A 229 4.28 -17.36 8.10
CA ARG A 229 3.89 -15.97 7.81
C ARG A 229 4.76 -14.96 8.54
N ALA A 230 5.09 -15.25 9.81
CA ALA A 230 5.97 -14.41 10.63
C ALA A 230 7.45 -14.60 10.26
N ALA A 231 7.83 -15.79 9.80
CA ALA A 231 9.23 -16.15 9.54
C ALA A 231 9.92 -15.24 8.52
N ALA A 232 9.20 -14.74 7.51
CA ALA A 232 9.78 -13.86 6.49
C ALA A 232 10.30 -12.55 7.09
N GLU A 233 9.60 -12.01 8.08
CA GLU A 233 10.00 -10.78 8.77
C GLU A 233 11.08 -11.05 9.81
N GLU A 234 10.87 -12.02 10.70
CA GLU A 234 11.76 -12.26 11.82
C GLU A 234 13.13 -12.78 11.39
N LEU A 235 13.17 -13.79 10.51
CA LEU A 235 14.43 -14.46 10.15
C LEU A 235 15.19 -13.72 9.06
N GLY A 236 14.49 -13.00 8.22
CA GLY A 236 15.09 -12.34 7.07
C GLY A 236 15.56 -10.91 7.31
N HIS A 237 15.20 -10.28 8.40
CA HIS A 237 15.43 -8.84 8.63
C HIS A 237 15.11 -8.00 7.41
N THR A 238 13.97 -8.27 6.77
CA THR A 238 13.65 -7.73 5.46
C THR A 238 12.88 -6.40 5.50
N PHE A 239 12.58 -5.87 6.67
CA PHE A 239 11.79 -4.65 6.84
C PHE A 239 12.30 -3.49 5.97
N LEU A 240 13.44 -2.90 6.31
CA LEU A 240 13.98 -1.77 5.56
C LEU A 240 14.33 -2.12 4.11
N PRO A 241 15.00 -3.24 3.78
CA PRO A 241 15.26 -3.61 2.39
C PRO A 241 14.00 -3.68 1.52
N CYS A 242 12.91 -4.22 2.03
CA CYS A 242 11.64 -4.29 1.29
C CYS A 242 11.01 -2.91 1.07
N VAL A 243 11.05 -2.04 2.07
CA VAL A 243 10.63 -0.63 1.94
C VAL A 243 11.45 0.10 0.89
N LEU A 244 12.77 -0.05 0.91
CA LEU A 244 13.66 0.57 -0.08
C LEU A 244 13.38 0.09 -1.51
N VAL A 245 13.14 -1.21 -1.69
CA VAL A 245 12.75 -1.79 -3.00
C VAL A 245 11.39 -1.24 -3.43
N GLY A 246 10.40 -1.23 -2.56
CA GLY A 246 9.06 -0.70 -2.85
C GLY A 246 9.12 0.77 -3.26
N LEU A 247 9.79 1.61 -2.48
CA LEU A 247 9.92 3.03 -2.74
C LEU A 247 10.75 3.35 -3.98
N SER A 248 11.70 2.49 -4.36
CA SER A 248 12.63 2.76 -5.47
C SER A 248 11.94 3.09 -6.79
N ARG A 249 10.67 2.70 -6.96
CA ARG A 249 9.85 2.92 -8.14
C ARG A 249 8.41 3.35 -7.81
N ALA A 250 8.13 3.75 -6.58
CA ALA A 250 6.83 4.27 -6.20
C ALA A 250 6.45 5.45 -7.12
N PRO A 251 5.21 5.56 -7.61
CA PRO A 251 4.81 6.61 -8.54
C PRO A 251 4.89 8.00 -7.90
N ASP A 252 5.04 9.07 -8.72
CA ASP A 252 4.83 10.43 -8.24
C ASP A 252 3.36 10.64 -7.88
N LEU A 253 3.14 11.40 -6.82
CA LEU A 253 1.83 11.81 -6.35
C LEU A 253 1.50 13.16 -6.98
N VAL A 254 0.57 13.19 -7.94
CA VAL A 254 0.22 14.39 -8.70
C VAL A 254 -1.14 14.93 -8.23
N PRO A 255 -1.19 16.10 -7.58
CA PRO A 255 -2.45 16.69 -7.14
C PRO A 255 -3.39 17.00 -8.30
N LEU A 256 -4.68 16.67 -8.16
CA LEU A 256 -5.74 16.95 -9.10
C LEU A 256 -6.69 18.01 -8.50
N GLY A 257 -6.32 19.29 -8.56
CA GLY A 257 -7.15 20.39 -8.05
C GLY A 257 -6.63 21.06 -6.78
N ALA A 258 -7.40 22.02 -6.22
CA ALA A 258 -6.98 22.88 -5.11
C ALA A 258 -7.03 22.21 -3.72
N GLY A 259 -7.50 20.97 -3.62
CA GLY A 259 -7.72 20.29 -2.33
C GLY A 259 -6.46 19.76 -1.65
N PHE A 260 -5.37 19.61 -2.39
CA PHE A 260 -4.10 19.14 -1.87
C PHE A 260 -3.04 20.24 -1.98
N ALA A 261 -2.71 20.87 -0.86
CA ALA A 261 -1.56 21.75 -0.75
C ALA A 261 -0.51 21.03 0.12
N PRO A 262 0.57 20.47 -0.48
CA PRO A 262 1.69 19.98 0.31
C PRO A 262 2.27 21.14 1.14
N GLY A 263 2.84 20.83 2.30
CA GLY A 263 3.46 21.84 3.18
C GLY A 263 4.46 22.72 2.42
N ALA A 264 4.65 23.95 2.89
CA ALA A 264 5.41 24.99 2.18
C ALA A 264 6.82 24.59 1.70
N ALA A 265 7.43 23.57 2.30
CA ALA A 265 8.72 23.04 1.88
C ALA A 265 8.67 22.27 0.54
N ALA A 266 7.51 21.72 0.17
CA ALA A 266 7.34 20.96 -1.09
C ALA A 266 7.02 21.86 -2.29
N THR A 267 6.54 23.09 -2.09
CA THR A 267 6.13 24.02 -3.17
C THR A 267 7.28 24.50 -4.07
N GLY A 268 8.53 24.33 -3.65
CA GLY A 268 9.71 24.75 -4.42
C GLY A 268 10.10 23.78 -5.56
N ARG A 269 9.55 22.58 -5.64
CA ARG A 269 9.97 21.54 -6.61
C ARG A 269 8.85 20.61 -7.09
N LEU A 270 7.62 21.04 -7.12
CA LEU A 270 6.66 20.43 -8.04
C LEU A 270 7.06 20.87 -9.45
N ALA A 271 8.26 20.41 -9.88
CA ALA A 271 8.64 20.52 -11.27
C ALA A 271 7.58 19.76 -12.05
N GLN A 272 6.89 20.45 -12.93
CA GLN A 272 6.08 19.80 -13.95
C GLN A 272 6.91 18.65 -14.53
N PRO A 273 6.36 17.42 -14.62
CA PRO A 273 7.10 16.29 -15.17
C PRO A 273 7.66 16.73 -16.53
N ARG A 274 8.98 16.70 -16.68
CA ARG A 274 9.63 17.09 -17.93
C ARG A 274 9.13 16.16 -19.03
N GLY A 275 8.33 16.69 -19.97
CA GLY A 275 7.85 15.96 -21.14
C GLY A 275 6.40 15.48 -21.08
N TYR A 276 5.60 15.92 -20.10
CA TYR A 276 4.18 15.59 -20.05
C TYR A 276 3.42 16.32 -21.17
N ARG A 277 2.95 15.57 -22.16
CA ARG A 277 1.93 16.02 -23.12
C ARG A 277 0.59 15.41 -22.69
N SER A 278 -0.39 16.26 -22.40
CA SER A 278 -1.78 15.84 -22.30
C SER A 278 -2.20 15.26 -23.65
N SER A 279 -2.38 13.95 -23.75
CA SER A 279 -2.95 13.33 -24.95
C SER A 279 -4.47 13.25 -24.81
N PRO A 280 -5.23 13.68 -25.83
CA PRO A 280 -6.63 13.34 -25.92
C PRO A 280 -6.75 11.87 -26.31
N GLN A 281 -7.59 11.11 -25.59
CA GLN A 281 -8.13 9.79 -25.94
C GLN A 281 -7.14 8.82 -26.60
N SER A 282 -6.54 7.93 -25.82
CA SER A 282 -5.78 6.79 -26.36
C SER A 282 -6.72 5.62 -26.65
N ASN A 283 -6.98 5.40 -27.93
CA ASN A 283 -7.40 4.09 -28.43
C ASN A 283 -6.20 3.12 -28.37
N GLY A 284 -6.35 2.04 -27.65
CA GLY A 284 -5.68 0.77 -27.94
C GLY A 284 -4.31 0.51 -27.33
N ALA A 285 -4.27 -0.62 -26.62
CA ALA A 285 -3.18 -1.58 -26.47
C ALA A 285 -1.73 -1.05 -26.42
N GLY A 286 -1.17 -1.06 -25.25
CA GLY A 286 0.27 -0.96 -25.00
C GLY A 286 0.51 -0.90 -23.51
N PHE A 287 1.50 -1.64 -23.01
CA PHE A 287 2.05 -1.45 -21.69
C PHE A 287 2.03 0.04 -21.33
N LEU A 288 1.55 0.40 -20.14
CA LEU A 288 1.69 1.75 -19.60
C LEU A 288 3.20 2.05 -19.44
N GLN A 289 3.87 2.34 -20.56
CA GLN A 289 5.27 2.73 -20.61
C GLN A 289 5.35 4.24 -20.51
N ASN A 290 6.15 4.71 -19.57
CA ASN A 290 6.72 6.05 -19.44
C ASN A 290 5.83 7.21 -19.91
N GLY A 291 5.04 7.79 -18.99
CA GLY A 291 4.38 9.07 -19.23
C GLY A 291 2.86 9.07 -19.15
N THR A 292 2.19 7.95 -18.95
CA THR A 292 0.73 7.93 -18.77
C THR A 292 0.39 8.10 -17.29
N LEU A 293 -0.34 9.17 -16.99
CA LEU A 293 -0.87 9.44 -15.66
C LEU A 293 -2.01 8.44 -15.38
N LEU A 294 -1.95 7.76 -14.24
CA LEU A 294 -3.05 6.95 -13.74
C LEU A 294 -3.95 7.81 -12.85
N SER A 295 -5.23 7.80 -13.11
CA SER A 295 -6.24 8.52 -12.32
C SER A 295 -7.30 7.54 -11.80
N ALA A 296 -8.12 7.98 -10.84
CA ALA A 296 -9.22 7.16 -10.32
C ALA A 296 -10.26 6.77 -11.39
N SER A 297 -10.37 7.53 -12.49
CA SER A 297 -11.24 7.21 -13.63
C SER A 297 -10.74 6.04 -14.48
N ASP A 298 -9.46 5.65 -14.33
CA ASP A 298 -8.88 4.52 -15.04
C ASP A 298 -9.10 3.20 -14.29
N LEU A 299 -9.57 3.25 -13.04
CA LEU A 299 -9.81 2.06 -12.22
C LEU A 299 -10.94 1.21 -12.79
N GLY A 300 -10.63 -0.05 -13.04
CA GLY A 300 -11.60 -1.05 -13.51
C GLY A 300 -12.12 -2.00 -12.43
N ALA A 301 -11.42 -2.10 -11.30
CA ALA A 301 -11.87 -2.88 -10.15
C ALA A 301 -11.15 -2.45 -8.86
N VAL A 302 -11.81 -2.67 -7.72
CA VAL A 302 -11.18 -2.68 -6.38
C VAL A 302 -11.41 -4.03 -5.72
N VAL A 303 -10.36 -4.58 -5.13
CA VAL A 303 -10.36 -5.89 -4.44
C VAL A 303 -10.06 -5.65 -2.97
N ALA A 304 -10.93 -6.14 -2.08
CA ALA A 304 -10.76 -6.00 -0.63
C ALA A 304 -11.36 -7.19 0.13
N PRO A 305 -10.95 -7.45 1.40
CA PRO A 305 -11.60 -8.45 2.26
C PRO A 305 -13.08 -8.12 2.50
N ALA A 306 -13.96 -9.11 2.42
CA ALA A 306 -15.40 -8.94 2.54
C ALA A 306 -15.87 -8.36 3.90
N GLY A 307 -15.05 -8.53 4.95
CA GLY A 307 -15.31 -7.96 6.28
C GLY A 307 -14.68 -6.57 6.51
N ALA A 308 -14.01 -5.98 5.53
CA ALA A 308 -13.24 -4.74 5.68
C ALA A 308 -13.52 -3.72 4.57
N LEU A 309 -14.77 -3.59 4.14
CA LEU A 309 -15.17 -2.71 3.02
C LEU A 309 -15.35 -1.24 3.42
N GLY A 310 -15.22 -0.89 4.70
CA GLY A 310 -15.43 0.47 5.20
C GLY A 310 -14.24 1.42 5.01
N GLY A 311 -13.16 0.99 4.37
CA GLY A 311 -11.99 1.84 4.08
C GLY A 311 -12.29 2.90 3.03
N GLU A 312 -11.67 4.10 3.17
CA GLU A 312 -11.94 5.27 2.33
C GLU A 312 -11.76 4.96 0.83
N ALA A 313 -10.67 4.28 0.46
CA ALA A 313 -10.42 3.91 -0.92
C ALA A 313 -11.52 3.02 -1.52
N VAL A 314 -12.02 2.03 -0.76
CA VAL A 314 -13.08 1.13 -1.21
C VAL A 314 -14.39 1.88 -1.40
N LEU A 315 -14.75 2.75 -0.43
CA LEU A 315 -15.98 3.56 -0.50
C LEU A 315 -15.92 4.56 -1.65
N ALA A 316 -14.77 5.21 -1.87
CA ALA A 316 -14.58 6.14 -2.99
C ALA A 316 -14.69 5.42 -4.35
N CYS A 317 -14.15 4.22 -4.49
CA CYS A 317 -14.32 3.38 -5.67
C CYS A 317 -15.78 3.02 -5.89
N ALA A 318 -16.48 2.56 -4.86
CA ALA A 318 -17.90 2.21 -4.94
C ALA A 318 -18.78 3.39 -5.37
N GLN A 319 -18.54 4.59 -4.80
CA GLN A 319 -19.25 5.81 -5.17
C GLN A 319 -19.02 6.22 -6.63
N ARG A 320 -17.89 5.85 -7.21
CA ARG A 320 -17.56 6.08 -8.63
C ARG A 320 -18.11 5.00 -9.57
N GLY A 321 -18.77 3.98 -9.02
CA GLY A 321 -19.28 2.84 -9.80
C GLY A 321 -18.16 1.87 -10.25
N VAL A 322 -16.98 1.92 -9.63
CA VAL A 322 -15.93 0.92 -9.86
C VAL A 322 -16.35 -0.40 -9.22
N PRO A 323 -16.34 -1.53 -9.95
CA PRO A 323 -16.68 -2.84 -9.41
C PRO A 323 -15.88 -3.18 -8.14
N VAL A 324 -16.59 -3.50 -7.05
CA VAL A 324 -15.99 -3.93 -5.79
C VAL A 324 -16.00 -5.45 -5.72
N ILE A 325 -14.83 -6.06 -5.67
CA ILE A 325 -14.67 -7.51 -5.50
C ILE A 325 -14.40 -7.78 -4.01
N ALA A 326 -15.37 -8.39 -3.33
CA ALA A 326 -15.32 -8.71 -1.92
C ALA A 326 -14.78 -10.14 -1.70
N VAL A 327 -13.55 -10.27 -1.24
CA VAL A 327 -12.89 -11.57 -1.09
C VAL A 327 -13.15 -12.15 0.30
N HIS A 328 -13.47 -13.43 0.36
CA HIS A 328 -13.50 -14.16 1.62
C HIS A 328 -12.07 -14.25 2.19
N ASN A 329 -11.75 -13.30 3.03
CA ASN A 329 -10.49 -13.18 3.77
C ASN A 329 -10.83 -12.74 5.20
N PRO A 330 -11.03 -13.67 6.14
CA PRO A 330 -11.43 -13.36 7.50
C PRO A 330 -10.48 -12.36 8.19
N CYS A 331 -11.08 -11.43 8.92
CA CYS A 331 -10.40 -10.42 9.73
C CYS A 331 -11.24 -10.07 10.96
N LEU A 332 -10.70 -9.27 11.87
CA LEU A 332 -11.43 -8.87 13.10
C LEU A 332 -12.62 -7.95 12.79
N LEU A 333 -12.53 -7.15 11.73
CA LEU A 333 -13.60 -6.25 11.34
C LEU A 333 -14.74 -7.01 10.65
N GLN A 334 -15.96 -6.48 10.78
CA GLN A 334 -17.17 -7.01 10.18
C GLN A 334 -17.96 -5.89 9.46
N VAL A 335 -17.24 -5.06 8.70
CA VAL A 335 -17.83 -4.01 7.88
C VAL A 335 -18.09 -4.59 6.49
N SER A 336 -19.25 -5.24 6.35
CA SER A 336 -19.67 -5.99 5.17
C SER A 336 -20.37 -5.11 4.12
N ALA A 337 -20.57 -5.66 2.93
CA ALA A 337 -21.33 -5.02 1.86
C ALA A 337 -22.77 -4.70 2.28
N ASP A 338 -23.45 -5.64 2.96
CA ASP A 338 -24.82 -5.45 3.44
C ASP A 338 -24.93 -4.30 4.44
N ALA A 339 -23.96 -4.18 5.35
CA ALA A 339 -23.93 -3.10 6.33
C ALA A 339 -23.78 -1.71 5.70
N LEU A 340 -23.18 -1.65 4.52
CA LEU A 340 -22.91 -0.41 3.77
C LEU A 340 -23.88 -0.19 2.60
N GLY A 341 -24.75 -1.14 2.29
CA GLY A 341 -25.62 -1.09 1.12
C GLY A 341 -24.84 -1.10 -0.21
N LEU A 342 -23.72 -1.80 -0.28
CA LEU A 342 -22.88 -1.89 -1.46
C LEU A 342 -23.23 -3.11 -2.31
N GLU A 343 -23.28 -2.92 -3.62
CA GLU A 343 -23.26 -4.03 -4.57
C GLU A 343 -21.80 -4.48 -4.77
N VAL A 344 -21.55 -5.80 -4.61
CA VAL A 344 -20.22 -6.37 -4.72
C VAL A 344 -20.22 -7.64 -5.55
N LEU A 345 -19.07 -7.95 -6.14
CA LEU A 345 -18.79 -9.26 -6.73
C LEU A 345 -18.12 -10.13 -5.64
N PRO A 346 -18.80 -11.15 -5.10
CA PRO A 346 -18.20 -12.00 -4.09
C PRO A 346 -17.14 -12.91 -4.72
N ALA A 347 -16.07 -13.16 -3.98
CA ALA A 347 -15.04 -14.11 -4.35
C ALA A 347 -14.63 -14.96 -3.15
N ALA A 348 -14.59 -16.28 -3.30
CA ALA A 348 -14.22 -17.21 -2.22
C ALA A 348 -12.70 -17.18 -1.94
N SER A 349 -11.90 -16.63 -2.84
CA SER A 349 -10.44 -16.51 -2.71
C SER A 349 -9.88 -15.43 -3.63
N TYR A 350 -8.61 -15.05 -3.42
CA TYR A 350 -7.91 -14.16 -4.35
C TYR A 350 -7.68 -14.79 -5.74
N ALA A 351 -7.71 -16.13 -5.85
CA ALA A 351 -7.67 -16.79 -7.16
C ALA A 351 -8.98 -16.55 -7.95
N GLU A 352 -10.12 -16.63 -7.28
CA GLU A 352 -11.41 -16.28 -7.91
C GLU A 352 -11.48 -14.79 -8.21
N ALA A 353 -11.04 -13.92 -7.29
CA ALA A 353 -10.97 -12.49 -7.54
C ALA A 353 -10.11 -12.15 -8.77
N ALA A 354 -8.98 -12.84 -8.98
CA ALA A 354 -8.18 -12.68 -10.17
C ALA A 354 -8.92 -13.14 -11.45
N GLY A 355 -9.70 -14.19 -11.36
CA GLY A 355 -10.61 -14.62 -12.45
C GLY A 355 -11.66 -13.57 -12.79
N LEU A 356 -12.27 -12.95 -11.77
CA LEU A 356 -13.23 -11.83 -11.96
C LEU A 356 -12.55 -10.60 -12.59
N VAL A 357 -11.35 -10.22 -12.12
CA VAL A 357 -10.58 -9.13 -12.72
C VAL A 357 -10.24 -9.42 -14.17
N LEU A 358 -9.84 -10.66 -14.49
CA LEU A 358 -9.57 -11.06 -15.86
C LEU A 358 -10.85 -11.00 -16.73
N ALA A 359 -11.98 -11.46 -16.21
CA ALA A 359 -13.26 -11.38 -16.92
C ALA A 359 -13.63 -9.90 -17.23
N LEU A 360 -13.55 -9.03 -16.25
CA LEU A 360 -13.78 -7.58 -16.43
C LEU A 360 -12.82 -6.98 -17.48
N ARG A 361 -11.54 -7.37 -17.42
CA ARG A 361 -10.53 -6.91 -18.38
C ARG A 361 -10.84 -7.34 -19.80
N GLU A 362 -11.31 -8.57 -20.00
CA GLU A 362 -11.70 -9.12 -21.32
C GLU A 362 -13.12 -8.68 -21.75
N GLY A 363 -13.81 -7.82 -20.98
CA GLY A 363 -15.16 -7.35 -21.28
C GLY A 363 -16.24 -8.42 -21.08
N ILE A 364 -15.96 -9.44 -20.28
CA ILE A 364 -16.91 -10.51 -19.93
C ILE A 364 -17.67 -10.08 -18.68
N ASP A 365 -19.00 -10.04 -18.74
CA ASP A 365 -19.82 -9.82 -17.54
C ASP A 365 -19.66 -11.00 -16.57
N PRO A 366 -19.15 -10.77 -15.33
CA PRO A 366 -18.98 -11.83 -14.34
C PRO A 366 -20.28 -12.61 -14.03
N ALA A 367 -21.44 -11.99 -14.16
CA ALA A 367 -22.72 -12.64 -13.92
C ALA A 367 -22.99 -13.82 -14.87
N VAL A 368 -22.47 -13.76 -16.11
CA VAL A 368 -22.66 -14.86 -17.07
C VAL A 368 -21.79 -16.07 -16.79
N LEU A 369 -20.78 -15.93 -15.92
CA LEU A 369 -19.93 -17.04 -15.47
C LEU A 369 -20.55 -17.85 -14.34
N GLN A 370 -21.64 -17.36 -13.74
CA GLN A 370 -22.39 -18.04 -12.68
C GLN A 370 -23.54 -18.87 -13.24
N ARG A 371 -24.03 -19.86 -12.48
CA ARG A 371 -25.20 -20.70 -12.83
C ARG A 371 -26.21 -20.72 -11.69
N PRO A 372 -27.55 -20.59 -11.98
CA PRO A 372 -28.12 -20.31 -13.31
C PRO A 372 -27.81 -18.88 -13.78
N ILE A 373 -27.73 -18.66 -15.08
CA ILE A 373 -27.56 -17.30 -15.64
C ILE A 373 -28.84 -16.48 -15.31
N PRO A 374 -28.69 -15.27 -14.75
CA PRO A 374 -29.85 -14.42 -14.48
C PRO A 374 -30.65 -14.09 -15.75
N ALA A 375 -31.96 -14.16 -15.67
CA ALA A 375 -32.80 -13.78 -16.80
C ALA A 375 -32.81 -12.25 -17.00
N LEU A 376 -32.91 -11.82 -18.24
CA LEU A 376 -33.08 -10.42 -18.56
C LEU A 376 -34.38 -9.88 -17.90
N ARG A 377 -34.28 -8.68 -17.32
CA ARG A 377 -35.45 -7.98 -16.74
C ARG A 377 -35.91 -6.89 -17.70
N GLU A 378 -37.18 -6.96 -18.08
CA GLU A 378 -37.79 -5.84 -18.81
C GLU A 378 -38.01 -4.65 -17.86
N MET A 379 -37.63 -3.48 -18.27
CA MET A 379 -37.95 -2.24 -17.60
C MET A 379 -39.44 -1.93 -17.82
N PRO A 380 -40.18 -1.46 -16.79
CA PRO A 380 -41.56 -1.03 -16.98
C PRO A 380 -41.59 0.08 -18.02
N ARG A 381 -42.53 -0.04 -18.99
CA ARG A 381 -42.74 1.01 -20.00
C ARG A 381 -43.12 2.30 -19.29
N ARG A 382 -42.41 3.39 -19.58
CA ARG A 382 -42.89 4.71 -19.16
C ARG A 382 -44.27 4.92 -19.78
N SER A 383 -45.30 5.15 -18.91
CA SER A 383 -46.59 5.64 -19.37
C SER A 383 -46.32 6.95 -20.13
N ALA A 384 -46.82 7.04 -21.35
CA ALA A 384 -46.81 8.31 -22.08
C ALA A 384 -47.59 9.37 -21.25
N PRO A 385 -47.13 10.65 -21.27
CA PRO A 385 -47.77 11.72 -20.54
C PRO A 385 -49.20 11.98 -21.06
#